data_2fc06eacf9453f20a1cfd58da9c7a220
#
_entry.id   2fc06eacf9453f20a1cfd58da9c7a220
#
_cell.length_a   1.000
_cell.length_b   1.000
_cell.length_c   1.000
_cell.angle_alpha   90.00
_cell.angle_beta   90.00
_cell.angle_gamma   90.00
#
_symmetry.space_group_name_H-M   'P 1'
#
loop_
_entity.id
_entity.type
_entity.pdbx_description
1 polymer ?
#
loop_
_entity_poly.entity_id
_entity_poly.type
_entity_poly.pdbx_seq_one_letter_code
_entity_poly.pdbx_strand_id
1 'polypeptide(L)'
;MLTYFSAIPKEIFLDKKLSINKNQACAACHAPEVGFTGPDSIINVMGSVYEGSVAGRFGNRKPPAAAYAGDSPNLSNSTGTWIGGMFWDGRATGWTMGDPLAEQAKGPFLNPMEQGLPDAACVVYRVVTSDYGDLYKQVWGELKINWPKNICSKVVTLPPKDMTKVDEAYNKIARSIAAYERSKEVSSFTSKYDDYLKDEAKLTKQEKRGLDLFMGDRAKCANCHVPPLFTDFTYDNLGIPKNPMNPFYYEKMWNGLGGGIDWIDYGFGGFLNTTQYNQSESDNNGMHKVPTLRNVDKRPYPDFIKAYGHNGYFKSLNQIVHFYNTRDVTDAGWNGVKWQAPEVSANMNTIEMGNLGLSASDEEDIVAFLKTLTDKERSGSWQRWT
;
A
#
# COMPACT_ATOMS: atom_id res chain seq x y z
N MET A 1 4.15 30.46 7.11
CA MET A 1 5.12 29.47 6.61
C MET A 1 4.63 28.03 6.75
N LEU A 2 4.08 27.61 7.91
CA LEU A 2 3.56 26.24 8.14
C LEU A 2 2.42 25.81 7.18
N THR A 3 1.58 26.73 6.70
CA THR A 3 0.46 26.45 5.79
C THR A 3 0.88 26.06 4.37
N TYR A 4 2.03 26.50 3.89
CA TYR A 4 2.51 26.18 2.53
C TYR A 4 3.19 24.81 2.46
N PHE A 5 3.89 24.40 3.54
CA PHE A 5 4.50 23.06 3.63
C PHE A 5 3.47 21.91 3.65
N SER A 6 2.21 22.20 3.99
CA SER A 6 1.14 21.21 4.00
C SER A 6 0.30 21.21 2.71
N ALA A 7 0.29 22.28 1.93
CA ALA A 7 -0.55 22.41 0.74
C ALA A 7 0.02 21.67 -0.48
N ILE A 8 1.29 21.93 -0.83
CA ILE A 8 1.90 21.35 -2.04
C ILE A 8 1.90 19.82 -2.09
N PRO A 9 2.18 19.10 -0.98
CA PRO A 9 2.19 17.65 -1.01
C PRO A 9 0.81 17.06 -1.35
N LYS A 10 -0.26 17.67 -0.86
CA LYS A 10 -1.63 17.27 -1.12
C LYS A 10 -2.02 17.51 -2.58
N GLU A 11 -1.67 18.69 -3.13
CA GLU A 11 -1.91 19.01 -4.55
C GLU A 11 -1.26 17.98 -5.47
N ILE A 12 0.01 17.61 -5.22
CA ILE A 12 0.71 16.57 -5.98
C ILE A 12 -0.01 15.23 -5.88
N PHE A 13 -0.46 14.82 -4.68
CA PHE A 13 -1.14 13.53 -4.44
C PHE A 13 -2.48 13.44 -5.19
N LEU A 14 -3.15 14.57 -5.39
CA LEU A 14 -4.46 14.66 -6.05
C LEU A 14 -4.39 15.00 -7.55
N ASP A 15 -3.21 15.33 -8.09
CA ASP A 15 -3.08 15.83 -9.46
C ASP A 15 -3.12 14.73 -10.51
N LYS A 16 -4.25 14.61 -11.20
CA LYS A 16 -4.43 13.71 -12.36
C LYS A 16 -3.48 14.05 -13.52
N LYS A 17 -3.03 15.32 -13.63
CA LYS A 17 -2.11 15.77 -14.70
C LYS A 17 -0.73 15.12 -14.57
N LEU A 18 -0.41 14.48 -13.44
CA LEU A 18 0.84 13.74 -13.22
C LEU A 18 0.82 12.31 -13.77
N SER A 19 -0.07 12.00 -14.70
CA SER A 19 -0.09 10.74 -15.44
C SER A 19 -0.07 10.98 -16.95
N ILE A 20 0.37 9.99 -17.74
CA ILE A 20 0.62 10.17 -19.18
C ILE A 20 -0.59 10.73 -19.92
N ASN A 21 -1.79 10.21 -19.64
CA ASN A 21 -3.05 10.66 -20.22
C ASN A 21 -3.78 11.71 -19.37
N LYS A 22 -3.15 12.23 -18.29
CA LYS A 22 -3.71 13.24 -17.38
C LYS A 22 -5.04 12.85 -16.76
N ASN A 23 -5.20 11.57 -16.42
CA ASN A 23 -6.46 10.98 -15.94
C ASN A 23 -6.31 10.22 -14.61
N GLN A 24 -5.09 10.07 -14.07
CA GLN A 24 -4.85 9.29 -12.85
C GLN A 24 -3.95 10.04 -11.86
N ALA A 25 -4.43 10.20 -10.64
CA ALA A 25 -3.69 10.70 -9.47
C ALA A 25 -3.37 9.57 -8.50
N CYS A 26 -2.51 9.80 -7.49
CA CYS A 26 -2.28 8.83 -6.41
C CYS A 26 -3.60 8.47 -5.70
N ALA A 27 -4.47 9.45 -5.48
CA ALA A 27 -5.78 9.26 -4.84
C ALA A 27 -6.73 8.35 -5.64
N ALA A 28 -6.51 8.11 -6.93
CA ALA A 28 -7.32 7.17 -7.71
C ALA A 28 -7.21 5.72 -7.20
N CYS A 29 -6.06 5.37 -6.61
CA CYS A 29 -5.79 4.06 -6.02
C CYS A 29 -5.65 4.11 -4.49
N HIS A 30 -5.46 5.31 -3.90
CA HIS A 30 -5.23 5.52 -2.47
C HIS A 30 -6.17 6.61 -1.94
N ALA A 31 -7.47 6.29 -1.87
CA ALA A 31 -8.46 7.30 -1.49
C ALA A 31 -8.69 7.41 0.02
N PRO A 32 -8.85 8.65 0.54
CA PRO A 32 -8.99 8.91 1.96
C PRO A 32 -10.18 8.23 2.63
N GLU A 33 -11.32 8.17 1.94
CA GLU A 33 -12.58 7.62 2.47
C GLU A 33 -12.52 6.12 2.76
N VAL A 34 -11.52 5.43 2.24
CA VAL A 34 -11.29 3.99 2.46
C VAL A 34 -9.99 3.71 3.20
N GLY A 35 -9.38 4.71 3.83
CA GLY A 35 -8.11 4.57 4.55
C GLY A 35 -6.90 4.54 3.62
N PHE A 36 -6.94 5.33 2.55
CA PHE A 36 -5.86 5.49 1.57
C PHE A 36 -5.45 4.18 0.87
N THR A 37 -6.44 3.39 0.50
CA THR A 37 -6.32 2.19 -0.35
C THR A 37 -7.35 2.25 -1.48
N GLY A 38 -7.62 1.12 -2.16
CA GLY A 38 -8.50 1.05 -3.32
C GLY A 38 -9.97 1.46 -3.07
N PRO A 39 -10.49 2.53 -3.70
CA PRO A 39 -11.79 3.12 -3.39
C PRO A 39 -12.99 2.53 -4.13
N ASP A 40 -12.78 1.62 -5.08
CA ASP A 40 -13.87 1.10 -5.90
C ASP A 40 -14.30 -0.29 -5.46
N SER A 41 -15.58 -0.40 -5.03
CA SER A 41 -16.15 -1.66 -4.53
C SER A 41 -16.21 -2.75 -5.60
N ILE A 42 -16.47 -2.39 -6.87
CA ILE A 42 -16.57 -3.34 -7.98
C ILE A 42 -15.17 -3.87 -8.30
N ILE A 43 -14.17 -3.00 -8.41
CA ILE A 43 -12.77 -3.40 -8.62
C ILE A 43 -12.31 -4.30 -7.47
N ASN A 44 -12.67 -3.94 -6.23
CA ASN A 44 -12.31 -4.74 -5.05
C ASN A 44 -12.97 -6.13 -5.04
N VAL A 45 -14.19 -6.27 -5.53
CA VAL A 45 -14.85 -7.59 -5.70
C VAL A 45 -14.09 -8.44 -6.72
N MET A 46 -13.64 -7.84 -7.79
CA MET A 46 -12.92 -8.51 -8.88
C MET A 46 -11.43 -8.76 -8.50
N GLY A 47 -10.51 -8.25 -9.27
CA GLY A 47 -9.07 -8.47 -9.11
C GLY A 47 -8.40 -7.63 -8.03
N SER A 48 -9.08 -6.60 -7.51
CA SER A 48 -8.57 -5.65 -6.52
C SER A 48 -7.34 -4.85 -6.96
N VAL A 49 -7.01 -4.84 -8.24
CA VAL A 49 -5.97 -4.03 -8.87
C VAL A 49 -6.61 -2.98 -9.78
N TYR A 50 -5.99 -1.83 -9.83
CA TYR A 50 -6.53 -0.65 -10.49
C TYR A 50 -5.87 -0.48 -11.85
N GLU A 51 -6.67 -0.09 -12.85
CA GLU A 51 -6.17 0.25 -14.16
C GLU A 51 -5.30 1.51 -14.09
N GLY A 52 -4.19 1.50 -14.80
CA GLY A 52 -3.29 2.64 -14.91
C GLY A 52 -3.84 3.77 -15.80
N SER A 53 -3.01 4.78 -16.03
CA SER A 53 -3.36 5.90 -16.92
C SER A 53 -3.62 5.48 -18.36
N VAL A 54 -3.00 4.39 -18.81
CA VAL A 54 -3.22 3.78 -20.12
C VAL A 54 -4.16 2.60 -19.97
N ALA A 55 -5.28 2.63 -20.65
CA ALA A 55 -6.29 1.59 -20.61
C ALA A 55 -5.71 0.19 -20.92
N GLY A 56 -6.19 -0.82 -20.22
CA GLY A 56 -5.73 -2.21 -20.34
C GLY A 56 -4.41 -2.49 -19.62
N ARG A 57 -3.86 -1.57 -18.82
CA ARG A 57 -2.65 -1.78 -18.04
C ARG A 57 -2.97 -1.80 -16.55
N PHE A 58 -2.62 -2.87 -15.87
CA PHE A 58 -2.94 -3.08 -14.45
C PHE A 58 -1.69 -3.41 -13.66
N GLY A 59 -1.63 -2.97 -12.40
CA GLY A 59 -0.64 -3.45 -11.46
C GLY A 59 -0.84 -4.92 -11.08
N ASN A 60 0.17 -5.55 -10.50
CA ASN A 60 0.11 -6.95 -10.10
C ASN A 60 -0.50 -7.17 -8.71
N ARG A 61 -0.57 -6.14 -7.88
CA ARG A 61 -1.01 -6.22 -6.48
C ARG A 61 -2.03 -5.15 -6.15
N LYS A 62 -2.83 -5.45 -5.14
CA LYS A 62 -3.74 -4.49 -4.51
C LYS A 62 -2.96 -3.29 -3.97
N PRO A 63 -3.47 -2.04 -4.13
CA PRO A 63 -2.88 -0.86 -3.49
C PRO A 63 -2.80 -1.04 -1.96
N PRO A 64 -1.60 -1.01 -1.35
CA PRO A 64 -1.47 -0.98 0.10
C PRO A 64 -2.04 0.32 0.68
N ALA A 65 -2.27 0.38 1.98
CA ALA A 65 -2.61 1.64 2.61
C ALA A 65 -1.42 2.61 2.56
N ALA A 66 -1.62 3.83 2.04
CA ALA A 66 -0.64 4.91 2.13
C ALA A 66 -0.65 5.58 3.52
N ALA A 67 -1.79 5.50 4.23
CA ALA A 67 -1.86 5.95 5.62
C ALA A 67 -1.04 5.05 6.54
N TYR A 68 -0.40 5.66 7.55
CA TYR A 68 0.40 4.96 8.58
C TYR A 68 1.61 4.19 8.03
N ALA A 69 2.05 4.51 6.82
CA ALA A 69 3.21 3.91 6.18
C ALA A 69 4.54 4.61 6.52
N GLY A 70 4.46 5.79 7.12
CA GLY A 70 5.58 6.72 7.27
C GLY A 70 6.69 6.30 8.21
N ASP A 71 6.43 5.36 9.12
CA ASP A 71 7.39 4.92 10.14
C ASP A 71 8.17 3.65 9.73
N SER A 72 7.98 3.16 8.50
CA SER A 72 8.77 2.03 7.98
C SER A 72 10.24 2.42 7.91
N PRO A 73 11.16 1.68 8.57
CA PRO A 73 12.58 1.98 8.52
C PRO A 73 13.18 1.62 7.14
N ASN A 74 14.42 2.04 6.91
CA ASN A 74 15.18 1.54 5.77
C ASN A 74 15.28 0.02 5.85
N LEU A 75 15.19 -0.64 4.68
CA LEU A 75 15.27 -2.09 4.61
C LEU A 75 16.60 -2.59 5.17
N SER A 76 16.54 -3.50 6.13
CA SER A 76 17.70 -4.04 6.85
C SER A 76 17.47 -5.48 7.26
N ASN A 77 18.56 -6.26 7.33
CA ASN A 77 18.62 -7.62 7.88
C ASN A 77 19.71 -7.73 8.96
N SER A 78 19.94 -6.67 9.70
CA SER A 78 21.03 -6.64 10.70
C SER A 78 20.82 -7.57 11.89
N THR A 79 19.59 -8.01 12.13
CA THR A 79 19.20 -8.93 13.24
C THR A 79 18.91 -10.36 12.77
N GLY A 80 19.13 -10.67 11.50
CA GLY A 80 18.74 -11.95 10.90
C GLY A 80 17.30 -11.98 10.39
N THR A 81 16.51 -10.93 10.67
CA THR A 81 15.14 -10.76 10.14
C THR A 81 15.09 -9.50 9.27
N TRP A 82 14.46 -9.62 8.11
CA TRP A 82 14.26 -8.48 7.22
C TRP A 82 13.16 -7.57 7.76
N ILE A 83 13.48 -6.29 7.93
CA ILE A 83 12.57 -5.25 8.43
C ILE A 83 12.69 -4.02 7.56
N GLY A 84 11.58 -3.31 7.35
CA GLY A 84 11.57 -1.99 6.70
C GLY A 84 11.27 -2.05 5.20
N GLY A 85 11.67 -1.03 4.47
CA GLY A 85 11.30 -0.87 3.06
C GLY A 85 9.81 -0.58 2.83
N MET A 86 9.44 -0.28 1.60
CA MET A 86 8.06 -0.02 1.18
C MET A 86 7.69 -0.85 -0.06
N PHE A 87 6.43 -0.82 -0.47
CA PHE A 87 5.72 -1.80 -1.30
C PHE A 87 5.53 -3.15 -0.58
N TRP A 88 4.70 -4.01 -1.15
CA TRP A 88 4.47 -5.35 -0.62
C TRP A 88 5.73 -6.24 -0.62
N ASP A 89 6.67 -5.95 -1.50
CA ASP A 89 7.92 -6.69 -1.72
C ASP A 89 9.18 -5.96 -1.23
N GLY A 90 9.04 -4.84 -0.54
CA GLY A 90 10.18 -4.14 0.06
C GLY A 90 11.12 -3.41 -0.90
N ARG A 91 10.85 -3.40 -2.21
CA ARG A 91 11.78 -2.89 -3.23
C ARG A 91 12.10 -1.38 -3.13
N ALA A 92 11.27 -0.59 -2.46
CA ALA A 92 11.64 0.77 -2.06
C ALA A 92 12.36 0.70 -0.72
N THR A 93 13.66 0.55 -0.78
CA THR A 93 14.50 0.14 0.35
C THR A 93 14.85 1.27 1.31
N GLY A 94 14.79 2.51 0.85
CA GLY A 94 15.28 3.68 1.58
C GLY A 94 16.78 3.91 1.42
N TRP A 95 17.52 3.05 0.74
CA TRP A 95 18.97 3.15 0.68
C TRP A 95 19.48 4.33 -0.13
N THR A 96 18.74 4.78 -1.15
CA THR A 96 19.16 5.88 -2.03
C THR A 96 18.75 7.24 -1.47
N MET A 97 17.65 7.31 -0.72
CA MET A 97 17.09 8.56 -0.19
C MET A 97 17.15 8.68 1.34
N GLY A 98 17.52 7.60 2.05
CA GLY A 98 17.41 7.53 3.52
C GLY A 98 15.96 7.49 4.01
N ASP A 99 14.99 7.26 3.11
CA ASP A 99 13.55 7.30 3.38
C ASP A 99 12.82 6.38 2.40
N PRO A 100 12.37 5.18 2.82
CA PRO A 100 11.71 4.23 1.93
C PRO A 100 10.34 4.73 1.43
N LEU A 101 9.65 5.58 2.20
CA LEU A 101 8.38 6.15 1.76
C LEU A 101 8.59 7.14 0.62
N ALA A 102 9.62 7.98 0.70
CA ALA A 102 9.98 8.89 -0.39
C ALA A 102 10.49 8.12 -1.63
N GLU A 103 11.24 7.02 -1.47
CA GLU A 103 11.62 6.17 -2.60
C GLU A 103 10.39 5.54 -3.25
N GLN A 104 9.44 5.04 -2.45
CA GLN A 104 8.19 4.47 -2.95
C GLN A 104 7.42 5.49 -3.79
N ALA A 105 7.30 6.73 -3.32
CA ALA A 105 6.55 7.80 -3.99
C ALA A 105 7.07 8.15 -5.40
N LYS A 106 8.32 7.81 -5.74
CA LYS A 106 8.87 7.97 -7.10
C LYS A 106 8.33 6.92 -8.07
N GLY A 107 8.07 5.70 -7.60
CA GLY A 107 7.75 4.57 -8.45
C GLY A 107 6.54 4.77 -9.38
N PRO A 108 5.36 5.14 -8.86
CA PRO A 108 4.12 5.20 -9.63
C PRO A 108 4.15 6.14 -10.84
N PHE A 109 4.85 7.27 -10.74
CA PHE A 109 4.93 8.24 -11.84
C PHE A 109 5.48 7.64 -13.14
N LEU A 110 6.50 6.79 -13.02
CA LEU A 110 7.21 6.21 -14.17
C LEU A 110 6.76 4.78 -14.47
N ASN A 111 5.98 4.16 -13.60
CA ASN A 111 5.50 2.81 -13.82
C ASN A 111 4.49 2.79 -14.98
N PRO A 112 4.75 2.06 -16.06
CA PRO A 112 3.87 2.00 -17.22
C PRO A 112 2.50 1.39 -16.92
N MET A 113 2.36 0.63 -15.81
CA MET A 113 1.12 0.04 -15.33
C MET A 113 0.33 0.99 -14.42
N GLU A 114 0.87 2.16 -14.11
CA GLU A 114 0.27 3.17 -13.23
C GLU A 114 0.19 4.50 -13.97
N GLN A 115 0.94 5.54 -13.56
CA GLN A 115 0.87 6.87 -14.17
C GLN A 115 1.61 6.97 -15.52
N GLY A 116 2.66 6.17 -15.75
CA GLY A 116 3.26 5.90 -17.05
C GLY A 116 3.96 7.09 -17.72
N LEU A 117 4.44 8.08 -16.96
CA LEU A 117 5.22 9.20 -17.52
C LEU A 117 6.56 8.70 -18.06
N PRO A 118 7.11 9.33 -19.12
CA PRO A 118 8.28 8.81 -19.82
C PRO A 118 9.56 8.87 -18.99
N ASP A 119 9.73 9.91 -18.15
CA ASP A 119 10.92 10.13 -17.32
C ASP A 119 10.66 11.14 -16.18
N ALA A 120 11.65 11.27 -15.30
CA ALA A 120 11.62 12.22 -14.20
C ALA A 120 11.55 13.69 -14.67
N ALA A 121 12.12 14.02 -15.83
CA ALA A 121 12.09 15.37 -16.35
C ALA A 121 10.65 15.80 -16.68
N CYS A 122 9.84 14.89 -17.22
CA CYS A 122 8.42 15.15 -17.44
C CYS A 122 7.65 15.36 -16.12
N VAL A 123 7.90 14.54 -15.10
CA VAL A 123 7.27 14.71 -13.78
C VAL A 123 7.59 16.09 -13.21
N VAL A 124 8.88 16.43 -13.14
CA VAL A 124 9.35 17.72 -12.62
C VAL A 124 8.77 18.88 -13.40
N TYR A 125 8.81 18.81 -14.74
CA TYR A 125 8.22 19.83 -15.62
C TYR A 125 6.75 20.07 -15.29
N ARG A 126 5.94 19.00 -15.19
CA ARG A 126 4.51 19.12 -14.88
C ARG A 126 4.24 19.74 -13.52
N VAL A 127 5.02 19.39 -12.50
CA VAL A 127 4.89 19.98 -11.16
C VAL A 127 5.24 21.46 -11.16
N VAL A 128 6.41 21.85 -11.71
CA VAL A 128 6.86 23.24 -11.64
C VAL A 128 6.09 24.18 -12.57
N THR A 129 5.37 23.66 -13.56
CA THR A 129 4.51 24.43 -14.46
C THR A 129 3.01 24.28 -14.18
N SER A 130 2.65 23.60 -13.09
CA SER A 130 1.26 23.41 -12.65
C SER A 130 0.68 24.68 -12.03
N ASP A 131 -0.63 24.63 -11.76
CA ASP A 131 -1.34 25.70 -11.06
C ASP A 131 -0.81 25.92 -9.62
N TYR A 132 -0.11 24.93 -9.04
CA TYR A 132 0.56 25.00 -7.74
C TYR A 132 2.10 25.12 -7.86
N GLY A 133 2.64 25.37 -9.03
CA GLY A 133 4.08 25.55 -9.26
C GLY A 133 4.73 26.65 -8.41
N ASP A 134 3.99 27.72 -8.13
CA ASP A 134 4.46 28.78 -7.23
C ASP A 134 4.63 28.27 -5.78
N LEU A 135 3.81 27.34 -5.31
CA LEU A 135 3.99 26.69 -4.01
C LEU A 135 5.27 25.84 -4.00
N TYR A 136 5.54 25.11 -5.10
CA TYR A 136 6.80 24.38 -5.25
C TYR A 136 8.00 25.34 -5.12
N LYS A 137 7.96 26.46 -5.85
CA LYS A 137 9.01 27.48 -5.81
C LYS A 137 9.22 28.07 -4.42
N GLN A 138 8.16 28.30 -3.66
CA GLN A 138 8.23 28.82 -2.29
C GLN A 138 8.88 27.83 -1.31
N VAL A 139 8.62 26.53 -1.47
CA VAL A 139 9.11 25.48 -0.57
C VAL A 139 10.53 25.03 -0.96
N TRP A 140 10.78 24.83 -2.24
CA TRP A 140 12.00 24.18 -2.72
C TRP A 140 12.95 25.08 -3.52
N GLY A 141 12.52 26.30 -3.79
CA GLY A 141 13.27 27.28 -4.59
C GLY A 141 12.92 27.21 -6.08
N GLU A 142 13.35 28.22 -6.80
CA GLU A 142 13.12 28.33 -8.24
C GLU A 142 13.98 27.32 -9.01
N LEU A 143 13.36 26.58 -9.91
CA LEU A 143 14.04 25.64 -10.80
C LEU A 143 14.15 26.23 -12.21
N LYS A 144 15.38 26.58 -12.62
CA LYS A 144 15.66 27.14 -13.96
C LYS A 144 16.25 26.05 -14.85
N ILE A 145 15.44 25.55 -15.78
CA ILE A 145 15.81 24.57 -16.82
C ILE A 145 15.19 25.03 -18.15
N ASN A 146 15.96 24.90 -19.21
CA ASN A 146 15.46 25.12 -20.56
C ASN A 146 14.76 23.84 -21.07
N TRP A 147 13.45 23.78 -20.90
CA TRP A 147 12.67 22.61 -21.24
C TRP A 147 12.51 22.43 -22.75
N PRO A 148 12.78 21.25 -23.33
CA PRO A 148 12.55 20.98 -24.73
C PRO A 148 11.03 20.90 -25.03
N LYS A 149 10.62 21.28 -26.21
CA LYS A 149 9.21 21.30 -26.65
C LYS A 149 8.51 19.93 -26.55
N ASN A 150 9.28 18.83 -26.62
CA ASN A 150 8.79 17.45 -26.56
C ASN A 150 8.93 16.81 -25.18
N ILE A 151 9.10 17.60 -24.11
CA ILE A 151 9.36 17.14 -22.74
C ILE A 151 8.29 16.11 -22.38
N CYS A 152 7.36 15.76 -22.41
CA CYS A 152 6.48 14.67 -21.96
C CYS A 152 6.01 13.74 -23.10
N SER A 153 6.51 13.91 -24.32
CA SER A 153 6.12 13.04 -25.44
C SER A 153 7.01 11.79 -25.59
N LYS A 154 8.22 11.85 -25.03
CA LYS A 154 9.19 10.75 -25.00
C LYS A 154 10.25 11.04 -23.93
N VAL A 155 11.05 10.04 -23.62
CA VAL A 155 12.27 10.23 -22.80
C VAL A 155 13.14 11.31 -23.43
N VAL A 156 13.62 12.26 -22.61
CA VAL A 156 14.46 13.36 -23.06
C VAL A 156 15.85 13.30 -22.44
N THR A 157 16.85 13.72 -23.19
CA THR A 157 18.21 13.95 -22.70
C THR A 157 18.44 15.43 -22.54
N LEU A 158 18.67 15.87 -21.30
CA LEU A 158 19.06 17.24 -20.96
C LEU A 158 20.59 17.31 -20.75
N PRO A 159 21.19 18.52 -20.78
CA PRO A 159 22.56 18.68 -20.35
C PRO A 159 22.81 18.10 -18.96
N PRO A 160 23.98 17.49 -18.66
CA PRO A 160 24.23 16.82 -17.38
C PRO A 160 23.90 17.65 -16.15
N LYS A 161 24.23 18.95 -16.17
CA LYS A 161 23.90 19.90 -15.09
C LYS A 161 22.39 20.05 -14.86
N ASP A 162 21.60 20.00 -15.91
CA ASP A 162 20.14 20.10 -15.80
C ASP A 162 19.52 18.76 -15.40
N MET A 163 20.09 17.62 -15.81
CA MET A 163 19.69 16.30 -15.30
C MET A 163 19.90 16.20 -13.79
N THR A 164 21.02 16.67 -13.25
CA THR A 164 21.25 16.71 -11.78
C THR A 164 20.17 17.53 -11.08
N LYS A 165 19.79 18.68 -11.63
CA LYS A 165 18.68 19.48 -11.05
C LYS A 165 17.34 18.77 -11.12
N VAL A 166 17.08 18.02 -12.21
CA VAL A 166 15.86 17.20 -12.35
C VAL A 166 15.83 16.13 -11.27
N ASP A 167 16.92 15.40 -11.07
CA ASP A 167 16.98 14.33 -10.04
C ASP A 167 16.76 14.87 -8.64
N GLU A 168 17.39 16.02 -8.31
CA GLU A 168 17.17 16.71 -7.03
C GLU A 168 15.71 17.16 -6.88
N ALA A 169 15.12 17.76 -7.92
CA ALA A 169 13.72 18.20 -7.91
C ALA A 169 12.75 17.03 -7.79
N TYR A 170 13.02 15.90 -8.47
CA TYR A 170 12.21 14.69 -8.37
C TYR A 170 12.25 14.09 -6.96
N ASN A 171 13.43 14.08 -6.33
CA ASN A 171 13.57 13.69 -4.93
C ASN A 171 12.79 14.62 -3.98
N LYS A 172 12.76 15.93 -4.23
CA LYS A 172 11.98 16.92 -3.46
C LYS A 172 10.47 16.66 -3.61
N ILE A 173 9.99 16.35 -4.83
CA ILE A 173 8.61 15.96 -5.08
C ILE A 173 8.24 14.70 -4.28
N ALA A 174 9.07 13.67 -4.33
CA ALA A 174 8.87 12.43 -3.58
C ALA A 174 8.83 12.66 -2.05
N ARG A 175 9.75 13.47 -1.51
CA ARG A 175 9.74 13.87 -0.10
C ARG A 175 8.50 14.68 0.30
N SER A 176 7.96 15.48 -0.64
CA SER A 176 6.70 16.19 -0.41
C SER A 176 5.54 15.20 -0.23
N ILE A 177 5.43 14.19 -1.10
CA ILE A 177 4.40 13.15 -0.98
C ILE A 177 4.57 12.38 0.34
N ALA A 178 5.77 11.94 0.67
CA ALA A 178 6.06 11.26 1.94
C ALA A 178 5.68 12.12 3.17
N ALA A 179 5.89 13.44 3.10
CA ALA A 179 5.48 14.37 4.16
C ALA A 179 3.95 14.46 4.29
N TYR A 180 3.20 14.40 3.17
CA TYR A 180 1.75 14.34 3.20
C TYR A 180 1.24 13.04 3.83
N GLU A 181 1.78 11.91 3.43
CA GLU A 181 1.40 10.60 3.95
C GLU A 181 1.68 10.47 5.47
N ARG A 182 2.72 11.17 5.98
CA ARG A 182 3.01 11.29 7.42
C ARG A 182 2.15 12.31 8.15
N SER A 183 1.43 13.16 7.43
CA SER A 183 0.66 14.25 8.04
C SER A 183 -0.50 13.74 8.90
N LYS A 184 -0.95 14.58 9.85
CA LYS A 184 -2.17 14.29 10.63
C LYS A 184 -3.44 14.21 9.78
N GLU A 185 -3.39 14.63 8.53
CA GLU A 185 -4.49 14.48 7.59
C GLU A 185 -4.63 13.03 7.11
N VAL A 186 -3.52 12.33 6.94
CA VAL A 186 -3.45 10.96 6.43
C VAL A 186 -3.33 9.95 7.57
N SER A 187 -2.50 10.24 8.58
CA SER A 187 -2.21 9.38 9.72
C SER A 187 -2.62 10.09 11.01
N SER A 188 -3.93 10.07 11.33
CA SER A 188 -4.54 10.99 12.30
C SER A 188 -4.46 10.50 13.75
N PHE A 189 -4.45 9.20 14.02
CA PHE A 189 -4.55 8.59 15.35
C PHE A 189 -5.78 9.07 16.12
N THR A 190 -6.96 8.96 15.49
CA THR A 190 -8.25 9.42 16.04
C THR A 190 -9.28 8.31 16.14
N SER A 191 -8.83 7.05 16.08
CA SER A 191 -9.72 5.89 16.16
C SER A 191 -10.32 5.71 17.56
N LYS A 192 -11.38 4.90 17.66
CA LYS A 192 -11.95 4.52 18.96
C LYS A 192 -10.91 3.86 19.87
N TYR A 193 -9.97 3.10 19.30
CA TYR A 193 -8.87 2.50 20.06
C TYR A 193 -7.91 3.55 20.61
N ASP A 194 -7.62 4.63 19.85
CA ASP A 194 -6.78 5.73 20.34
C ASP A 194 -7.46 6.47 21.51
N ASP A 195 -8.77 6.69 21.44
CA ASP A 195 -9.54 7.31 22.53
C ASP A 195 -9.59 6.38 23.76
N TYR A 196 -9.70 5.06 23.53
CA TYR A 196 -9.66 4.09 24.63
C TYR A 196 -8.31 4.14 25.36
N LEU A 197 -7.19 4.25 24.65
CA LEU A 197 -5.86 4.37 25.27
C LEU A 197 -5.67 5.67 26.08
N LYS A 198 -6.49 6.70 25.83
CA LYS A 198 -6.49 7.98 26.55
C LYS A 198 -7.57 8.07 27.64
N ASP A 199 -8.30 6.98 27.90
CA ASP A 199 -9.47 6.94 28.77
C ASP A 199 -10.63 7.88 28.32
N GLU A 200 -10.65 8.26 27.03
CA GLU A 200 -11.70 9.12 26.43
C GLU A 200 -12.87 8.32 25.86
N ALA A 201 -12.69 7.02 25.65
CA ALA A 201 -13.74 6.09 25.21
C ALA A 201 -13.65 4.74 25.88
N LYS A 202 -14.78 3.99 25.87
CA LYS A 202 -14.80 2.60 26.36
C LYS A 202 -15.00 1.63 25.20
N LEU A 203 -14.26 0.54 25.21
CA LEU A 203 -14.56 -0.60 24.36
C LEU A 203 -15.79 -1.34 24.89
N THR A 204 -16.63 -1.84 23.99
CA THR A 204 -17.67 -2.79 24.35
C THR A 204 -17.07 -4.09 24.90
N LYS A 205 -17.89 -4.93 25.53
CA LYS A 205 -17.42 -6.24 26.02
C LYS A 205 -16.87 -7.10 24.87
N GLN A 206 -17.48 -7.02 23.70
CA GLN A 206 -17.04 -7.74 22.50
C GLN A 206 -15.69 -7.22 21.99
N GLU A 207 -15.56 -5.93 21.79
CA GLU A 207 -14.30 -5.28 21.34
C GLU A 207 -13.16 -5.55 22.32
N LYS A 208 -13.47 -5.57 23.64
CA LYS A 208 -12.44 -5.87 24.66
C LYS A 208 -11.98 -7.33 24.60
N ARG A 209 -12.90 -8.30 24.44
CA ARG A 209 -12.50 -9.70 24.22
C ARG A 209 -11.68 -9.86 22.93
N GLY A 210 -12.07 -9.14 21.86
CA GLY A 210 -11.32 -9.12 20.62
C GLY A 210 -9.90 -8.56 20.78
N LEU A 211 -9.74 -7.49 21.55
CA LEU A 211 -8.43 -6.94 21.91
C LEU A 211 -7.59 -7.96 22.71
N ASP A 212 -8.20 -8.62 23.70
CA ASP A 212 -7.51 -9.61 24.54
C ASP A 212 -7.07 -10.83 23.71
N LEU A 213 -7.91 -11.29 22.77
CA LEU A 213 -7.55 -12.34 21.80
C LEU A 213 -6.43 -11.89 20.86
N PHE A 214 -6.54 -10.70 20.30
CA PHE A 214 -5.56 -10.13 19.36
C PHE A 214 -4.17 -10.01 19.99
N MET A 215 -4.10 -9.58 21.24
CA MET A 215 -2.86 -9.40 22.00
C MET A 215 -2.36 -10.68 22.66
N GLY A 216 -3.18 -11.72 22.71
CA GLY A 216 -2.90 -12.95 23.45
C GLY A 216 -2.32 -14.07 22.58
N ASP A 217 -1.85 -15.12 23.25
CA ASP A 217 -1.17 -16.27 22.64
C ASP A 217 -2.08 -17.18 21.80
N ARG A 218 -3.42 -17.05 21.94
CA ARG A 218 -4.36 -17.88 21.17
C ARG A 218 -4.46 -17.44 19.71
N ALA A 219 -4.67 -16.14 19.48
CA ALA A 219 -4.82 -15.60 18.11
C ALA A 219 -3.50 -15.13 17.50
N LYS A 220 -2.49 -14.83 18.33
CA LYS A 220 -1.11 -14.46 17.95
C LYS A 220 -0.98 -13.26 17.01
N CYS A 221 -2.05 -12.48 16.81
CA CYS A 221 -2.06 -11.38 15.83
C CYS A 221 -1.00 -10.32 16.13
N ALA A 222 -0.79 -10.01 17.42
CA ALA A 222 0.17 -9.00 17.87
C ALA A 222 1.63 -9.41 17.69
N ASN A 223 1.94 -10.67 17.35
CA ASN A 223 3.31 -11.10 17.06
C ASN A 223 3.87 -10.34 15.82
N CYS A 224 3.03 -10.13 14.83
CA CYS A 224 3.38 -9.38 13.59
C CYS A 224 2.72 -7.99 13.57
N HIS A 225 1.49 -7.86 14.08
CA HIS A 225 0.72 -6.62 14.06
C HIS A 225 0.86 -5.85 15.37
N VAL A 226 2.08 -5.34 15.63
CA VAL A 226 2.46 -4.68 16.90
C VAL A 226 1.86 -3.26 16.99
N PRO A 227 1.13 -2.91 18.09
CA PRO A 227 0.71 -1.53 18.33
C PRO A 227 1.92 -0.57 18.47
N PRO A 228 1.78 0.74 18.19
CA PRO A 228 0.54 1.46 17.86
C PRO A 228 0.17 1.43 16.38
N LEU A 229 1.04 0.99 15.50
CA LEU A 229 0.84 0.97 14.05
C LEU A 229 0.21 -0.34 13.56
N PHE A 230 0.21 -1.38 14.40
CA PHE A 230 -0.26 -2.71 14.06
C PHE A 230 0.48 -3.30 12.86
N THR A 231 1.79 -3.16 12.87
CA THR A 231 2.79 -3.77 11.98
C THR A 231 4.15 -3.74 12.68
N ASP A 232 4.96 -4.76 12.45
CA ASP A 232 6.36 -4.82 12.86
C ASP A 232 7.30 -4.51 11.70
N PHE A 233 6.73 -4.22 10.50
CA PHE A 233 7.45 -3.95 9.25
C PHE A 233 8.24 -5.13 8.70
N THR A 234 8.04 -6.34 9.19
CA THR A 234 8.66 -7.57 8.66
C THR A 234 7.92 -8.08 7.42
N TYR A 235 8.31 -9.27 6.98
CA TYR A 235 7.74 -9.96 5.82
C TYR A 235 7.33 -11.37 6.20
N ASP A 236 6.15 -11.81 5.71
CA ASP A 236 5.65 -13.15 6.00
C ASP A 236 4.92 -13.75 4.80
N ASN A 237 4.98 -15.08 4.67
CA ASN A 237 4.17 -15.81 3.71
C ASN A 237 2.95 -16.43 4.40
N LEU A 238 1.81 -15.81 4.21
CA LEU A 238 0.54 -16.27 4.77
C LEU A 238 -0.07 -17.45 3.98
N GLY A 239 0.56 -17.90 2.89
CA GLY A 239 -0.01 -18.92 2.00
C GLY A 239 -1.31 -18.48 1.32
N ILE A 240 -1.45 -17.19 1.00
CA ILE A 240 -2.65 -16.68 0.32
C ILE A 240 -2.75 -17.30 -1.08
N PRO A 241 -3.93 -17.84 -1.45
CA PRO A 241 -4.14 -18.36 -2.80
C PRO A 241 -4.04 -17.27 -3.87
N LYS A 242 -3.68 -17.67 -5.08
CA LYS A 242 -3.73 -16.83 -6.27
C LYS A 242 -5.13 -16.24 -6.45
N ASN A 243 -5.23 -14.94 -6.72
CA ASN A 243 -6.52 -14.32 -7.05
C ASN A 243 -6.77 -14.43 -8.56
N PRO A 244 -7.60 -15.37 -9.03
CA PRO A 244 -7.79 -15.62 -10.45
C PRO A 244 -8.47 -14.46 -11.20
N MET A 245 -9.07 -13.52 -10.46
CA MET A 245 -9.73 -12.35 -11.04
C MET A 245 -8.77 -11.19 -11.30
N ASN A 246 -7.48 -11.31 -10.92
CA ASN A 246 -6.52 -10.25 -11.15
C ASN A 246 -6.19 -10.14 -12.64
N PRO A 247 -6.51 -9.00 -13.30
CA PRO A 247 -6.30 -8.83 -14.74
C PRO A 247 -4.83 -8.87 -15.16
N PHE A 248 -3.87 -8.63 -14.26
CA PHE A 248 -2.45 -8.72 -14.53
C PHE A 248 -2.01 -10.06 -15.13
N TYR A 249 -2.67 -11.15 -14.76
CA TYR A 249 -2.37 -12.47 -15.33
C TYR A 249 -2.75 -12.59 -16.82
N TYR A 250 -3.63 -11.72 -17.31
CA TYR A 250 -4.14 -11.75 -18.67
C TYR A 250 -3.55 -10.69 -19.58
N GLU A 251 -2.88 -9.66 -19.03
CA GLU A 251 -2.34 -8.51 -19.78
C GLU A 251 -1.33 -8.91 -20.85
N LYS A 252 -0.49 -9.92 -20.58
CA LYS A 252 0.48 -10.41 -21.57
C LYS A 252 -0.19 -10.81 -22.88
N MET A 253 -1.44 -11.27 -22.82
CA MET A 253 -2.24 -11.63 -23.98
C MET A 253 -2.75 -10.40 -24.75
N TRP A 254 -2.94 -9.27 -24.07
CA TRP A 254 -3.56 -8.07 -24.64
C TRP A 254 -2.54 -7.05 -25.15
N ASN A 255 -1.47 -6.85 -24.43
CA ASN A 255 -0.53 -5.74 -24.67
C ASN A 255 0.95 -6.13 -24.58
N GLY A 256 1.26 -7.42 -24.34
CA GLY A 256 2.62 -7.92 -24.19
C GLY A 256 3.30 -7.54 -22.85
N LEU A 257 2.58 -6.86 -21.96
CA LEU A 257 3.02 -6.49 -20.62
C LEU A 257 2.44 -7.48 -19.59
N GLY A 258 2.62 -7.22 -18.30
CA GLY A 258 2.08 -8.09 -17.26
C GLY A 258 2.78 -9.45 -17.14
N GLY A 259 2.29 -10.28 -16.22
CA GLY A 259 2.94 -11.53 -15.85
C GLY A 259 2.56 -12.74 -16.70
N GLY A 260 1.37 -12.74 -17.28
CA GLY A 260 0.79 -13.95 -17.90
C GLY A 260 0.17 -14.89 -16.85
N ILE A 261 -0.55 -15.92 -17.34
CA ILE A 261 -1.32 -16.84 -16.48
C ILE A 261 -0.43 -17.66 -15.53
N ASP A 262 0.78 -17.96 -15.96
CA ASP A 262 1.76 -18.76 -15.20
C ASP A 262 2.61 -17.91 -14.23
N TRP A 263 2.42 -16.60 -14.23
CA TRP A 263 3.17 -15.73 -13.33
C TRP A 263 2.83 -16.05 -11.87
N ILE A 264 3.87 -16.07 -11.02
CA ILE A 264 3.77 -16.34 -9.58
C ILE A 264 4.32 -15.11 -8.85
N ASP A 265 3.60 -14.64 -7.84
CA ASP A 265 4.06 -13.57 -6.98
C ASP A 265 4.99 -14.09 -5.88
N TYR A 266 6.28 -14.09 -6.15
CA TYR A 266 7.28 -14.48 -5.14
C TYR A 266 7.53 -13.39 -4.08
N GLY A 267 6.82 -12.25 -4.13
CA GLY A 267 6.89 -11.20 -3.11
C GLY A 267 8.31 -10.70 -2.87
N PHE A 268 8.68 -10.65 -1.59
CA PHE A 268 9.99 -10.19 -1.14
C PHE A 268 11.15 -11.04 -1.69
N GLY A 269 10.99 -12.37 -1.75
CA GLY A 269 11.97 -13.25 -2.38
C GLY A 269 12.20 -12.91 -3.85
N GLY A 270 11.10 -12.63 -4.60
CA GLY A 270 11.21 -12.18 -5.98
C GLY A 270 12.00 -10.89 -6.15
N PHE A 271 11.87 -9.93 -5.21
CA PHE A 271 12.68 -8.71 -5.20
C PHE A 271 14.15 -9.01 -4.89
N LEU A 272 14.43 -9.79 -3.85
CA LEU A 272 15.82 -10.12 -3.47
C LEU A 272 16.58 -10.80 -4.60
N ASN A 273 15.93 -11.64 -5.39
CA ASN A 273 16.54 -12.32 -6.55
C ASN A 273 16.95 -11.37 -7.67
N THR A 274 16.29 -10.21 -7.78
CA THR A 274 16.63 -9.20 -8.81
C THR A 274 17.75 -8.25 -8.37
N THR A 275 18.23 -8.40 -7.14
CA THR A 275 19.21 -7.49 -6.53
C THR A 275 20.56 -8.17 -6.33
N GLN A 276 21.59 -7.37 -6.01
CA GLN A 276 22.92 -7.83 -5.60
C GLN A 276 22.92 -8.72 -4.33
N TYR A 277 21.76 -8.85 -3.66
CA TYR A 277 21.65 -9.63 -2.43
C TYR A 277 21.69 -11.13 -2.65
N ASN A 278 21.44 -11.61 -3.87
CA ASN A 278 21.62 -13.00 -4.33
C ASN A 278 21.57 -14.05 -3.19
N GLN A 279 20.67 -13.82 -2.23
CA GLN A 279 20.42 -14.75 -1.15
C GLN A 279 19.56 -15.87 -1.72
N SER A 280 19.71 -17.07 -1.17
CA SER A 280 19.00 -18.24 -1.65
C SER A 280 17.52 -17.91 -1.85
N GLU A 281 17.06 -17.99 -3.07
CA GLU A 281 15.70 -17.66 -3.52
C GLU A 281 14.62 -18.27 -2.64
N SER A 282 14.92 -19.44 -2.07
CA SER A 282 13.97 -20.27 -1.34
C SER A 282 13.47 -19.64 -0.05
N ASP A 283 14.31 -18.92 0.70
CA ASP A 283 14.01 -18.61 2.10
C ASP A 283 13.05 -17.43 2.29
N ASN A 284 12.84 -16.61 1.25
CA ASN A 284 11.97 -15.43 1.31
C ASN A 284 10.84 -15.46 0.26
N ASN A 285 10.73 -16.54 -0.53
CA ASN A 285 9.71 -16.65 -1.55
C ASN A 285 8.31 -16.69 -0.95
N GLY A 286 7.39 -15.92 -1.57
CA GLY A 286 6.01 -15.81 -1.13
C GLY A 286 5.79 -14.83 0.05
N MET A 287 6.86 -14.30 0.63
CA MET A 287 6.75 -13.34 1.72
C MET A 287 6.33 -11.97 1.22
N HIS A 288 5.41 -11.35 1.95
CA HIS A 288 4.95 -9.99 1.71
C HIS A 288 5.01 -9.18 3.00
N LYS A 289 5.23 -7.87 2.84
CA LYS A 289 5.33 -6.95 3.98
C LYS A 289 4.09 -7.03 4.86
N VAL A 290 4.28 -7.13 6.18
CA VAL A 290 3.21 -7.03 7.17
C VAL A 290 2.62 -5.61 7.12
N PRO A 291 1.36 -5.44 6.68
CA PRO A 291 0.76 -4.12 6.56
C PRO A 291 0.27 -3.60 7.90
N THR A 292 0.15 -2.27 8.03
CA THR A 292 -0.62 -1.70 9.13
C THR A 292 -2.08 -2.16 9.10
N LEU A 293 -2.68 -2.35 10.28
CA LEU A 293 -4.13 -2.58 10.41
C LEU A 293 -4.91 -1.30 10.75
N ARG A 294 -4.25 -0.15 10.85
CA ARG A 294 -4.93 1.13 10.97
C ARG A 294 -5.86 1.34 9.78
N ASN A 295 -7.08 1.81 10.04
CA ASN A 295 -8.10 2.00 9.01
C ASN A 295 -8.48 0.73 8.23
N VAL A 296 -8.18 -0.46 8.77
CA VAL A 296 -8.41 -1.73 8.07
C VAL A 296 -9.88 -1.95 7.69
N ASP A 297 -10.83 -1.41 8.47
CA ASP A 297 -12.28 -1.45 8.18
C ASP A 297 -12.85 -0.10 7.70
N LYS A 298 -12.01 0.93 7.44
CA LYS A 298 -12.55 2.24 6.99
C LYS A 298 -13.24 2.10 5.65
N ARG A 299 -14.52 2.54 5.59
CA ARG A 299 -15.42 2.39 4.43
C ARG A 299 -16.27 3.66 4.26
N PRO A 300 -16.58 4.05 3.01
CA PRO A 300 -17.42 5.22 2.74
C PRO A 300 -18.91 4.96 2.99
N TYR A 301 -19.33 3.68 3.00
CA TYR A 301 -20.69 3.23 3.30
C TYR A 301 -20.68 1.75 3.73
N PRO A 302 -21.72 1.26 4.45
CA PRO A 302 -21.72 -0.09 5.05
C PRO A 302 -21.50 -1.24 4.09
N ASP A 303 -22.08 -1.21 2.89
CA ASP A 303 -22.02 -2.29 1.90
C ASP A 303 -20.79 -2.19 0.99
N PHE A 304 -19.85 -1.28 1.27
CA PHE A 304 -18.62 -1.17 0.53
C PHE A 304 -17.78 -2.43 0.69
N ILE A 305 -17.40 -3.05 -0.42
CA ILE A 305 -16.49 -4.21 -0.42
C ILE A 305 -15.05 -3.70 -0.38
N LYS A 306 -14.35 -4.04 0.70
CA LYS A 306 -12.92 -3.78 0.87
C LYS A 306 -12.14 -5.09 0.68
N ALA A 307 -11.07 -5.03 -0.08
CA ALA A 307 -10.25 -6.21 -0.35
C ALA A 307 -9.04 -6.29 0.60
N TYR A 308 -8.61 -7.51 0.94
CA TYR A 308 -7.52 -7.79 1.87
C TYR A 308 -6.54 -8.80 1.27
N GLY A 309 -5.31 -8.82 1.84
CA GLY A 309 -4.17 -9.53 1.28
C GLY A 309 -3.49 -8.73 0.17
N HIS A 310 -2.25 -9.09 -0.17
CA HIS A 310 -1.45 -8.40 -1.19
C HIS A 310 -2.09 -8.45 -2.58
N ASN A 311 -2.80 -9.53 -2.89
CA ASN A 311 -3.48 -9.76 -4.16
C ASN A 311 -5.00 -9.54 -4.11
N GLY A 312 -5.54 -9.08 -2.96
CA GLY A 312 -6.95 -8.81 -2.77
C GLY A 312 -7.85 -10.04 -2.81
N TYR A 313 -7.35 -11.22 -2.49
CA TYR A 313 -8.11 -12.47 -2.47
C TYR A 313 -9.33 -12.42 -1.54
N PHE A 314 -9.17 -11.85 -0.34
CA PHE A 314 -10.26 -11.77 0.64
C PHE A 314 -11.11 -10.51 0.45
N LYS A 315 -12.43 -10.64 0.69
CA LYS A 315 -13.42 -9.59 0.45
C LYS A 315 -14.12 -9.09 1.74
N SER A 316 -13.72 -9.63 2.88
CA SER A 316 -14.19 -9.15 4.20
C SER A 316 -13.15 -9.43 5.30
N LEU A 317 -13.24 -8.70 6.43
CA LEU A 317 -12.43 -8.99 7.61
C LEU A 317 -12.74 -10.37 8.17
N ASN A 318 -14.01 -10.77 8.18
CA ASN A 318 -14.40 -12.11 8.64
C ASN A 318 -13.72 -13.20 7.81
N GLN A 319 -13.66 -13.04 6.49
CA GLN A 319 -13.03 -14.01 5.62
C GLN A 319 -11.52 -14.15 5.88
N ILE A 320 -10.79 -13.04 6.01
CA ILE A 320 -9.34 -13.11 6.28
C ILE A 320 -9.04 -13.61 7.68
N VAL A 321 -9.79 -13.21 8.71
CA VAL A 321 -9.64 -13.72 10.09
C VAL A 321 -9.92 -15.23 10.14
N HIS A 322 -10.97 -15.68 9.45
CA HIS A 322 -11.26 -17.12 9.33
C HIS A 322 -10.15 -17.89 8.59
N PHE A 323 -9.54 -17.31 7.57
CA PHE A 323 -8.39 -17.89 6.90
C PHE A 323 -7.18 -18.04 7.85
N TYR A 324 -6.88 -17.03 8.66
CA TYR A 324 -5.83 -17.12 9.68
C TYR A 324 -6.09 -18.24 10.67
N ASN A 325 -7.36 -18.44 11.05
CA ASN A 325 -7.75 -19.51 11.96
C ASN A 325 -7.69 -20.90 11.34
N THR A 326 -8.04 -21.04 10.04
CA THR A 326 -8.42 -22.34 9.47
C THR A 326 -7.72 -22.74 8.17
N ARG A 327 -6.75 -21.98 7.67
CA ARG A 327 -6.06 -22.28 6.40
C ARG A 327 -5.58 -23.74 6.30
N ASP A 328 -5.03 -24.27 7.40
CA ASP A 328 -4.41 -25.60 7.46
C ASP A 328 -5.35 -26.67 8.06
N VAL A 329 -6.61 -26.31 8.32
CA VAL A 329 -7.64 -27.25 8.79
C VAL A 329 -8.25 -27.98 7.59
N THR A 330 -8.29 -29.31 7.64
CA THR A 330 -8.82 -30.13 6.58
C THR A 330 -10.28 -29.75 6.25
N ASP A 331 -10.57 -29.58 4.98
CA ASP A 331 -11.89 -29.20 4.45
C ASP A 331 -12.42 -27.82 4.87
N ALA A 332 -11.62 -27.02 5.57
CA ALA A 332 -11.99 -25.64 5.87
C ALA A 332 -12.03 -24.76 4.62
N GLY A 333 -12.78 -23.65 4.70
CA GLY A 333 -12.96 -22.74 3.61
C GLY A 333 -13.94 -21.62 3.95
N TRP A 334 -14.42 -20.91 2.96
CA TRP A 334 -15.33 -19.80 3.15
C TRP A 334 -16.61 -19.98 2.32
N ASN A 335 -17.78 -19.82 2.96
CA ASN A 335 -19.10 -19.95 2.32
C ASN A 335 -19.26 -21.28 1.52
N GLY A 336 -18.79 -22.39 2.09
CA GLY A 336 -18.88 -23.71 1.47
C GLY A 336 -17.83 -23.99 0.37
N VAL A 337 -16.93 -23.06 0.11
CA VAL A 337 -15.82 -23.25 -0.82
C VAL A 337 -14.53 -23.45 -0.03
N LYS A 338 -13.86 -24.60 -0.24
CA LYS A 338 -12.59 -24.91 0.42
C LYS A 338 -11.51 -23.88 0.04
N TRP A 339 -10.58 -23.64 0.99
CA TRP A 339 -9.41 -22.83 0.69
C TRP A 339 -8.64 -23.43 -0.49
N GLN A 340 -8.32 -22.58 -1.45
CA GLN A 340 -7.50 -22.97 -2.59
C GLN A 340 -6.04 -23.16 -2.15
N ALA A 341 -5.25 -23.86 -2.95
CA ALA A 341 -3.83 -24.00 -2.68
C ALA A 341 -3.12 -22.64 -2.63
N PRO A 342 -2.11 -22.48 -1.77
CA PRO A 342 -1.32 -21.26 -1.69
C PRO A 342 -0.64 -20.97 -3.04
N GLU A 343 -0.51 -19.70 -3.43
CA GLU A 343 0.23 -19.31 -4.64
C GLU A 343 1.71 -19.72 -4.52
N VAL A 344 2.30 -19.54 -3.35
CA VAL A 344 3.64 -20.00 -2.99
C VAL A 344 3.58 -20.82 -1.71
N SER A 345 3.86 -22.12 -1.80
CA SER A 345 3.81 -23.03 -0.65
C SER A 345 5.11 -23.09 0.17
N ALA A 346 6.21 -22.55 -0.37
CA ALA A 346 7.47 -22.45 0.36
C ALA A 346 7.39 -21.40 1.48
N ASN A 347 8.02 -21.67 2.62
CA ASN A 347 8.16 -20.71 3.74
C ASN A 347 6.84 -20.18 4.33
N MET A 348 5.74 -20.91 4.19
CA MET A 348 4.48 -20.49 4.82
C MET A 348 4.61 -20.46 6.34
N ASN A 349 4.05 -19.41 6.95
CA ASN A 349 3.89 -19.32 8.39
C ASN A 349 2.82 -20.33 8.84
N THR A 350 3.25 -21.42 9.47
CA THR A 350 2.41 -22.48 10.05
C THR A 350 2.44 -22.48 11.58
N ILE A 351 3.19 -21.56 12.18
CA ILE A 351 3.37 -21.48 13.65
C ILE A 351 2.37 -20.51 14.26
N GLU A 352 2.13 -19.38 13.57
CA GLU A 352 1.34 -18.28 14.11
C GLU A 352 -0.05 -18.18 13.50
N MET A 353 -0.35 -18.97 12.48
CA MET A 353 -1.65 -19.01 11.83
C MET A 353 -1.92 -20.35 11.14
N GLY A 354 -3.14 -20.51 10.63
CA GLY A 354 -3.55 -21.66 9.82
C GLY A 354 -4.35 -22.71 10.61
N ASN A 355 -4.10 -22.87 11.89
CA ASN A 355 -4.89 -23.74 12.78
C ASN A 355 -4.82 -23.22 14.22
N LEU A 356 -5.55 -22.12 14.48
CA LEU A 356 -5.51 -21.45 15.79
C LEU A 356 -6.52 -22.01 16.79
N GLY A 357 -7.51 -22.79 16.34
CA GLY A 357 -8.56 -23.36 17.19
C GLY A 357 -9.49 -22.30 17.80
N LEU A 358 -9.67 -21.17 17.13
CA LEU A 358 -10.60 -20.13 17.57
C LEU A 358 -12.04 -20.54 17.22
N SER A 359 -12.99 -20.24 18.12
CA SER A 359 -14.41 -20.39 17.83
C SER A 359 -14.89 -19.27 16.89
N ALA A 360 -16.04 -19.45 16.25
CA ALA A 360 -16.68 -18.39 15.43
C ALA A 360 -16.90 -17.10 16.22
N SER A 361 -17.25 -17.20 17.52
CA SER A 361 -17.38 -16.04 18.40
C SER A 361 -16.04 -15.34 18.65
N ASP A 362 -14.94 -16.08 18.80
CA ASP A 362 -13.60 -15.48 18.93
C ASP A 362 -13.22 -14.69 17.66
N GLU A 363 -13.51 -15.22 16.46
CA GLU A 363 -13.28 -14.54 15.19
C GLU A 363 -14.11 -13.24 15.09
N GLU A 364 -15.40 -13.29 15.47
CA GLU A 364 -16.25 -12.10 15.51
C GLU A 364 -15.76 -11.05 16.51
N ASP A 365 -15.26 -11.46 17.66
CA ASP A 365 -14.69 -10.58 18.68
C ASP A 365 -13.42 -9.89 18.14
N ILE A 366 -12.53 -10.62 17.45
CA ILE A 366 -11.34 -10.06 16.79
C ILE A 366 -11.76 -9.05 15.73
N VAL A 367 -12.74 -9.37 14.88
CA VAL A 367 -13.25 -8.44 13.86
C VAL A 367 -13.85 -7.19 14.49
N ALA A 368 -14.57 -7.33 15.62
CA ALA A 368 -15.11 -6.17 16.35
C ALA A 368 -13.97 -5.25 16.86
N PHE A 369 -12.89 -5.83 17.39
CA PHE A 369 -11.71 -5.05 17.76
C PHE A 369 -11.07 -4.35 16.57
N LEU A 370 -10.83 -5.05 15.45
CA LEU A 370 -10.22 -4.47 14.24
C LEU A 370 -10.99 -3.25 13.72
N LYS A 371 -12.30 -3.25 13.84
CA LYS A 371 -13.14 -2.09 13.47
C LYS A 371 -12.87 -0.85 14.34
N THR A 372 -12.41 -1.03 15.57
CA THR A 372 -12.06 0.09 16.46
C THR A 372 -10.80 0.85 16.01
N LEU A 373 -10.03 0.30 15.07
CA LEU A 373 -8.82 0.93 14.50
C LEU A 373 -9.12 1.94 13.38
N THR A 374 -10.39 2.21 13.12
CA THR A 374 -10.86 3.15 12.10
C THR A 374 -10.84 4.57 12.65
N ASP A 375 -10.10 5.46 11.99
CA ASP A 375 -10.07 6.90 12.30
C ASP A 375 -11.44 7.54 12.13
N LYS A 376 -11.75 8.47 13.02
CA LYS A 376 -12.95 9.31 12.91
C LYS A 376 -12.95 10.10 11.61
N GLU A 377 -14.14 10.32 11.07
CA GLU A 377 -14.29 11.28 9.98
C GLU A 377 -13.98 12.68 10.48
N ARG A 378 -13.24 13.45 9.70
CA ARG A 378 -13.02 14.85 9.98
C ARG A 378 -14.26 15.64 9.56
N SER A 379 -14.76 16.49 10.44
CA SER A 379 -15.73 17.52 10.10
C SER A 379 -15.11 18.54 9.15
N GLY A 380 -15.37 18.39 7.86
CA GLY A 380 -14.78 19.21 6.78
C GLY A 380 -14.63 18.34 5.54
N SER A 381 -15.73 18.06 4.92
CA SER A 381 -15.91 17.17 3.79
C SER A 381 -14.77 17.22 2.78
N TRP A 382 -14.24 16.05 2.48
CA TRP A 382 -13.71 15.77 1.15
C TRP A 382 -14.89 15.95 0.18
N GLN A 383 -14.96 17.07 -0.51
CA GLN A 383 -15.88 17.19 -1.64
C GLN A 383 -15.50 16.09 -2.62
N ARG A 384 -16.48 15.26 -2.99
CA ARG A 384 -16.26 14.20 -4.00
C ARG A 384 -15.63 14.84 -5.23
N TRP A 385 -14.42 14.46 -5.50
CA TRP A 385 -13.74 14.81 -6.74
C TRP A 385 -14.24 13.85 -7.82
N THR A 386 -15.37 14.20 -8.43
CA THR A 386 -15.89 13.56 -9.67
C THR A 386 -15.17 14.08 -10.88
#